data_57084f64e7b523fb60f3dc1bad577421
#
_entry.id   57084f64e7b523fb60f3dc1bad577421
#
_cell.length_a   1.000
_cell.length_b   1.000
_cell.length_c   1.000
_cell.angle_alpha   90.00
_cell.angle_beta   90.00
_cell.angle_gamma   90.00
#
_symmetry.space_group_name_H-M   'P 1'
#
loop_
_entity.id
_entity.type
_entity.pdbx_description
1 polymer ?
#
loop_
_entity_poly.entity_id
_entity_poly.type
_entity_poly.pdbx_seq_one_letter_code
_entity_poly.pdbx_strand_id
1 'polypeptide(L)'
;MNWHKLYKDYWQEGTWTLRLIILHTLGYLLLGLLSWCCTLIAPLHWWDLGRYLSFYPEWSKVLTQPWSLVTYALPHFNFLHFLSNMCLVYTLLPTMEGLIGSRHFLWAYFGGIVAGALAYLLGYQLLGAELILPLSLQGASAAILSVCAAGITVDRKILSMFTLRFSGRSIPPIALWILLFFIFLSAGRSNLGGHLAHLGGLLFGVGCGLYYRYRLRSLRSTTNTDLESLLEKIRHSGIHSLSPIERRLLMEHSSSTEDKN
;
A
#
# COMPACT_ATOMS: atom_id res chain seq x y z
N MET A 1 -21.24 -13.61 20.32
CA MET A 1 -20.11 -13.35 19.41
C MET A 1 -18.85 -13.90 20.07
N ASN A 2 -18.15 -14.85 19.41
CA ASN A 2 -16.96 -15.51 20.00
C ASN A 2 -15.69 -14.69 19.65
N TRP A 3 -15.25 -13.86 20.58
CA TRP A 3 -14.07 -12.99 20.43
C TRP A 3 -12.79 -13.76 20.12
N HIS A 4 -12.63 -14.97 20.65
CA HIS A 4 -11.46 -15.82 20.40
C HIS A 4 -11.41 -16.30 18.94
N LYS A 5 -12.57 -16.63 18.37
CA LYS A 5 -12.70 -17.01 16.97
C LYS A 5 -12.42 -15.82 16.05
N LEU A 6 -12.97 -14.64 16.36
CA LEU A 6 -12.70 -13.40 15.61
C LEU A 6 -11.21 -13.05 15.63
N TYR A 7 -10.56 -13.12 16.81
CA TYR A 7 -9.13 -12.85 16.93
C TYR A 7 -8.30 -13.81 16.08
N LYS A 8 -8.62 -15.11 16.12
CA LYS A 8 -7.92 -16.13 15.32
C LYS A 8 -8.11 -15.89 13.83
N ASP A 9 -9.34 -15.78 13.36
CA ASP A 9 -9.68 -15.71 11.94
C ASP A 9 -9.16 -14.41 11.30
N TYR A 10 -9.26 -13.26 12.01
CA TYR A 10 -8.91 -11.96 11.44
C TYR A 10 -7.50 -11.49 11.77
N TRP A 11 -6.95 -11.86 12.93
CA TRP A 11 -5.65 -11.36 13.36
C TRP A 11 -4.52 -12.37 13.17
N GLN A 12 -4.72 -13.63 13.45
CA GLN A 12 -3.68 -14.65 13.28
C GLN A 12 -3.64 -15.20 11.85
N GLU A 13 -4.79 -15.51 11.26
CA GLU A 13 -4.92 -16.12 9.94
C GLU A 13 -5.21 -15.11 8.82
N GLY A 14 -5.58 -13.86 9.17
CA GLY A 14 -5.88 -12.79 8.23
C GLY A 14 -4.65 -12.26 7.50
N THR A 15 -4.88 -11.72 6.32
CA THR A 15 -3.87 -11.03 5.51
C THR A 15 -3.40 -9.73 6.16
N TRP A 16 -2.22 -9.24 5.81
CA TRP A 16 -1.76 -7.92 6.22
C TRP A 16 -2.66 -6.79 5.69
N THR A 17 -3.22 -6.97 4.51
CA THR A 17 -4.23 -6.06 3.95
C THR A 17 -5.40 -5.85 4.92
N LEU A 18 -5.96 -6.93 5.46
CA LEU A 18 -7.06 -6.84 6.43
C LEU A 18 -6.63 -6.14 7.72
N ARG A 19 -5.44 -6.46 8.22
CA ARG A 19 -4.88 -5.81 9.42
C ARG A 19 -4.68 -4.30 9.21
N LEU A 20 -4.24 -3.88 8.03
CA LEU A 20 -4.10 -2.47 7.68
C LEU A 20 -5.46 -1.76 7.63
N ILE A 21 -6.49 -2.39 7.05
CA ILE A 21 -7.86 -1.84 7.05
C ILE A 21 -8.33 -1.62 8.49
N ILE A 22 -8.18 -2.62 9.35
CA ILE A 22 -8.57 -2.54 10.76
C ILE A 22 -7.78 -1.41 11.46
N LEU A 23 -6.46 -1.37 11.29
CA LEU A 23 -5.59 -0.37 11.90
C LEU A 23 -5.99 1.06 11.48
N HIS A 24 -6.17 1.30 10.18
CA HIS A 24 -6.57 2.62 9.68
C HIS A 24 -7.98 3.00 10.12
N THR A 25 -8.92 2.05 10.13
CA THR A 25 -10.31 2.30 10.55
C THR A 25 -10.36 2.64 12.04
N LEU A 26 -9.70 1.84 12.87
CA LEU A 26 -9.62 2.11 14.31
C LEU A 26 -8.88 3.42 14.59
N GLY A 27 -7.78 3.70 13.88
CA GLY A 27 -7.04 4.95 13.98
C GLY A 27 -7.91 6.16 13.62
N TYR A 28 -8.66 6.10 12.52
CA TYR A 28 -9.56 7.16 12.09
C TYR A 28 -10.69 7.42 13.10
N LEU A 29 -11.33 6.35 13.59
CA LEU A 29 -12.42 6.46 14.59
C LEU A 29 -11.91 6.97 15.93
N LEU A 30 -10.74 6.48 16.39
CA LEU A 30 -10.13 6.92 17.64
C LEU A 30 -9.74 8.40 17.58
N LEU A 31 -9.10 8.83 16.50
CA LEU A 31 -8.75 10.24 16.30
C LEU A 31 -10.00 11.12 16.27
N GLY A 32 -11.07 10.68 15.61
CA GLY A 32 -12.36 11.37 15.58
C GLY A 32 -13.00 11.46 16.96
N LEU A 33 -13.00 10.36 17.72
CA LEU A 33 -13.55 10.31 19.08
C LEU A 33 -12.76 11.19 20.04
N LEU A 34 -11.42 11.11 20.03
CA LEU A 34 -10.57 11.94 20.87
C LEU A 34 -10.75 13.42 20.55
N SER A 35 -10.85 13.75 19.27
CA SER A 35 -11.17 15.08 18.81
C SER A 35 -12.48 15.59 19.37
N TRP A 36 -13.54 14.80 19.27
CA TRP A 36 -14.85 15.16 19.81
C TRP A 36 -14.80 15.34 21.32
N CYS A 37 -14.16 14.44 22.07
CA CYS A 37 -13.98 14.58 23.52
C CYS A 37 -13.21 15.84 23.89
N CYS A 38 -12.14 16.19 23.13
CA CYS A 38 -11.37 17.40 23.38
C CYS A 38 -12.20 18.68 23.17
N THR A 39 -13.14 18.69 22.22
CA THR A 39 -14.05 19.85 22.05
C THR A 39 -14.99 20.06 23.21
N LEU A 40 -15.30 19.03 24.01
CA LEU A 40 -16.17 19.11 25.19
C LEU A 40 -15.43 19.59 26.44
N ILE A 41 -14.11 19.31 26.56
CA ILE A 41 -13.35 19.52 27.79
C ILE A 41 -12.49 20.80 27.71
N ALA A 42 -11.99 21.15 26.54
CA ALA A 42 -11.15 22.30 26.32
C ALA A 42 -11.32 22.80 24.87
N PRO A 43 -11.02 24.06 24.56
CA PRO A 43 -11.02 24.56 23.18
C PRO A 43 -9.84 24.01 22.34
N LEU A 44 -9.38 22.81 22.65
CA LEU A 44 -8.39 22.06 21.88
C LEU A 44 -9.10 21.49 20.66
N HIS A 45 -8.78 22.06 19.52
CA HIS A 45 -9.32 21.61 18.24
C HIS A 45 -8.67 20.25 17.87
N TRP A 46 -9.44 19.33 17.34
CA TRP A 46 -9.00 18.00 16.88
C TRP A 46 -7.81 18.06 15.88
N TRP A 47 -7.64 19.14 15.17
CA TRP A 47 -6.47 19.42 14.34
C TRP A 47 -5.14 19.22 15.09
N ASP A 48 -5.13 19.41 16.39
CA ASP A 48 -3.90 19.38 17.15
C ASP A 48 -3.36 17.97 17.32
N LEU A 49 -4.24 16.97 17.56
CA LEU A 49 -3.84 15.56 17.55
C LEU A 49 -3.44 15.08 16.14
N GLY A 50 -4.23 15.43 15.13
CA GLY A 50 -3.91 15.15 13.74
C GLY A 50 -2.61 15.81 13.29
N ARG A 51 -2.29 17.00 13.78
CA ARG A 51 -1.02 17.69 13.50
C ARG A 51 0.19 16.96 14.01
N TYR A 52 0.15 16.36 15.21
CA TYR A 52 1.27 15.58 15.75
C TYR A 52 1.57 14.32 14.94
N LEU A 53 0.58 13.76 14.25
CA LEU A 53 0.75 12.58 13.42
C LEU A 53 1.02 12.93 11.94
N SER A 54 0.65 14.15 11.50
CA SER A 54 0.87 14.62 10.14
C SER A 54 2.33 14.95 9.88
N PHE A 55 2.76 14.76 8.64
CA PHE A 55 4.12 15.12 8.24
C PHE A 55 4.19 16.55 7.71
N TYR A 56 5.15 17.31 8.22
CA TYR A 56 5.46 18.68 7.79
C TYR A 56 6.84 18.71 7.16
N PRO A 57 7.02 19.37 5.98
CA PRO A 57 8.28 19.34 5.24
C PRO A 57 9.32 20.37 5.73
N GLU A 58 9.21 20.82 6.97
CA GLU A 58 10.15 21.72 7.62
C GLU A 58 11.15 20.92 8.45
N TRP A 59 12.44 21.19 8.30
CA TRP A 59 13.48 20.47 9.04
C TRP A 59 13.31 20.52 10.56
N SER A 60 12.85 21.65 11.09
CA SER A 60 12.55 21.79 12.51
C SER A 60 11.47 20.80 12.96
N LYS A 61 10.45 20.58 12.15
CA LYS A 61 9.37 19.61 12.42
C LYS A 61 9.85 18.18 12.22
N VAL A 62 10.61 17.88 11.19
CA VAL A 62 11.17 16.54 10.95
C VAL A 62 12.05 16.10 12.11
N LEU A 63 12.89 17.00 12.64
CA LEU A 63 13.77 16.71 13.77
C LEU A 63 13.03 16.58 15.11
N THR A 64 11.97 17.36 15.33
CA THR A 64 11.20 17.33 16.58
C THR A 64 10.08 16.30 16.59
N GLN A 65 9.63 15.86 15.40
CA GLN A 65 8.55 14.88 15.22
C GLN A 65 8.93 13.79 14.20
N PRO A 66 10.03 13.04 14.42
CA PRO A 66 10.53 12.06 13.43
C PRO A 66 9.54 10.92 13.17
N TRP A 67 8.66 10.60 14.12
CA TRP A 67 7.58 9.63 13.92
C TRP A 67 6.65 10.00 12.78
N SER A 68 6.50 11.31 12.50
CA SER A 68 5.61 11.81 11.45
C SER A 68 5.98 11.30 10.04
N LEU A 69 7.25 10.89 9.82
CA LEU A 69 7.67 10.19 8.59
C LEU A 69 6.86 8.93 8.29
N VAL A 70 6.25 8.33 9.31
CA VAL A 70 5.45 7.10 9.16
C VAL A 70 3.99 7.35 9.58
N THR A 71 3.77 8.08 10.67
CA THR A 71 2.43 8.20 11.24
C THR A 71 1.46 9.02 10.41
N TYR A 72 1.95 9.84 9.48
CA TYR A 72 1.09 10.64 8.58
C TYR A 72 0.13 9.80 7.73
N ALA A 73 0.44 8.52 7.56
CA ALA A 73 -0.43 7.60 6.83
C ALA A 73 -1.75 7.31 7.58
N LEU A 74 -1.82 7.53 8.90
CA LEU A 74 -3.00 7.24 9.72
C LEU A 74 -4.09 8.32 9.63
N PRO A 75 -3.80 9.64 9.83
CA PRO A 75 -4.81 10.67 9.71
C PRO A 75 -5.21 10.89 8.25
N HIS A 76 -6.49 11.29 8.07
CA HIS A 76 -7.05 11.65 6.78
C HIS A 76 -7.81 12.98 6.91
N PHE A 77 -7.69 13.86 5.92
CA PHE A 77 -8.31 15.19 5.95
C PHE A 77 -9.83 15.17 6.12
N ASN A 78 -10.49 14.17 5.48
CA ASN A 78 -11.93 14.04 5.54
C ASN A 78 -12.36 12.59 5.32
N PHE A 79 -13.66 12.34 5.55
CA PHE A 79 -14.24 11.00 5.42
C PHE A 79 -14.12 10.41 4.01
N LEU A 80 -14.32 11.22 2.96
CA LEU A 80 -14.20 10.72 1.58
C LEU A 80 -12.77 10.32 1.23
N HIS A 81 -11.77 11.07 1.72
CA HIS A 81 -10.36 10.72 1.57
C HIS A 81 -10.04 9.41 2.29
N PHE A 82 -10.51 9.25 3.53
CA PHE A 82 -10.39 7.99 4.26
C PHE A 82 -11.07 6.82 3.53
N LEU A 83 -12.34 7.00 3.14
CA LEU A 83 -13.12 5.97 2.48
C LEU A 83 -12.49 5.52 1.16
N SER A 84 -12.03 6.47 0.32
CA SER A 84 -11.37 6.16 -0.94
C SER A 84 -10.08 5.35 -0.74
N ASN A 85 -9.25 5.72 0.24
CA ASN A 85 -8.06 4.93 0.58
C ASN A 85 -8.43 3.51 1.02
N MET A 86 -9.42 3.35 1.91
CA MET A 86 -9.85 2.02 2.38
C MET A 86 -10.47 1.17 1.26
N CYS A 87 -11.23 1.77 0.34
CA CYS A 87 -11.71 1.08 -0.85
C CYS A 87 -10.56 0.56 -1.71
N LEU A 88 -9.50 1.37 -1.91
CA LEU A 88 -8.32 0.96 -2.67
C LEU A 88 -7.54 -0.15 -1.95
N VAL A 89 -7.37 -0.03 -0.63
CA VAL A 89 -6.74 -1.09 0.17
C VAL A 89 -7.51 -2.39 0.02
N TYR A 90 -8.83 -2.35 0.19
CA TYR A 90 -9.70 -3.53 0.11
C TYR A 90 -9.71 -4.19 -1.27
N THR A 91 -9.77 -3.40 -2.33
CA THR A 91 -9.94 -3.92 -3.70
C THR A 91 -8.62 -4.36 -4.36
N LEU A 92 -7.51 -3.67 -4.10
CA LEU A 92 -6.27 -3.88 -4.84
C LEU A 92 -5.22 -4.64 -4.04
N LEU A 93 -5.05 -4.31 -2.76
CA LEU A 93 -3.93 -4.78 -1.99
C LEU A 93 -3.92 -6.30 -1.71
N PRO A 94 -5.08 -6.99 -1.53
CA PRO A 94 -5.06 -8.45 -1.35
C PRO A 94 -4.40 -9.18 -2.51
N THR A 95 -4.69 -8.75 -3.74
CA THR A 95 -4.10 -9.34 -4.94
C THR A 95 -2.59 -9.08 -5.00
N MET A 96 -2.15 -7.87 -4.64
CA MET A 96 -0.73 -7.52 -4.59
C MET A 96 0.00 -8.32 -3.49
N GLU A 97 -0.59 -8.44 -2.30
CA GLU A 97 -0.04 -9.23 -1.20
C GLU A 97 0.12 -10.70 -1.60
N GLY A 98 -0.89 -11.28 -2.25
CA GLY A 98 -0.84 -12.65 -2.78
C GLY A 98 0.27 -12.84 -3.82
N LEU A 99 0.52 -11.82 -4.66
CA LEU A 99 1.53 -11.88 -5.71
C LEU A 99 2.96 -11.79 -5.19
N ILE A 100 3.26 -10.82 -4.30
CA ILE A 100 4.63 -10.54 -3.85
C ILE A 100 4.94 -11.10 -2.47
N GLY A 101 3.94 -11.64 -1.78
CA GLY A 101 4.05 -12.18 -0.41
C GLY A 101 4.12 -11.09 0.65
N SER A 102 3.67 -11.43 1.86
CA SER A 102 3.48 -10.49 2.98
C SER A 102 4.73 -9.70 3.35
N ARG A 103 5.92 -10.33 3.28
CA ARG A 103 7.18 -9.63 3.60
C ARG A 103 7.48 -8.48 2.63
N HIS A 104 7.42 -8.73 1.31
CA HIS A 104 7.69 -7.71 0.30
C HIS A 104 6.55 -6.67 0.23
N PHE A 105 5.33 -7.11 0.50
CA PHE A 105 4.17 -6.24 0.68
C PHE A 105 4.40 -5.20 1.78
N LEU A 106 4.83 -5.63 2.98
CA LEU A 106 5.13 -4.72 4.08
C LEU A 106 6.29 -3.78 3.77
N TRP A 107 7.34 -4.29 3.13
CA TRP A 107 8.44 -3.44 2.66
C TRP A 107 7.98 -2.36 1.67
N ALA A 108 7.16 -2.74 0.70
CA ALA A 108 6.59 -1.79 -0.26
C ALA A 108 5.66 -0.79 0.44
N TYR A 109 4.84 -1.25 1.39
CA TYR A 109 3.90 -0.40 2.12
C TYR A 109 4.60 0.63 2.98
N PHE A 110 5.42 0.22 3.93
CA PHE A 110 6.09 1.13 4.86
C PHE A 110 7.19 1.96 4.18
N GLY A 111 7.93 1.35 3.28
CA GLY A 111 8.91 2.09 2.48
C GLY A 111 8.27 3.13 1.56
N GLY A 112 7.08 2.84 1.01
CA GLY A 112 6.28 3.79 0.26
C GLY A 112 5.83 4.99 1.08
N ILE A 113 5.46 4.78 2.37
CA ILE A 113 5.18 5.87 3.31
C ILE A 113 6.41 6.77 3.45
N VAL A 114 7.54 6.20 3.81
CA VAL A 114 8.78 6.97 4.04
C VAL A 114 9.23 7.68 2.76
N ALA A 115 9.22 6.99 1.62
CA ALA A 115 9.59 7.58 0.33
C ALA A 115 8.65 8.72 -0.09
N GLY A 116 7.35 8.61 0.22
CA GLY A 116 6.38 9.67 0.00
C GLY A 116 6.70 10.91 0.83
N ALA A 117 6.98 10.75 2.13
CA ALA A 117 7.36 11.85 3.00
C ALA A 117 8.68 12.52 2.54
N LEU A 118 9.68 11.73 2.15
CA LEU A 118 10.96 12.25 1.65
C LEU A 118 10.81 12.99 0.32
N ALA A 119 9.99 12.48 -0.60
CA ALA A 119 9.71 13.18 -1.86
C ALA A 119 8.97 14.50 -1.64
N TYR A 120 8.04 14.53 -0.69
CA TYR A 120 7.35 15.75 -0.27
C TYR A 120 8.33 16.77 0.35
N LEU A 121 9.20 16.31 1.28
CA LEU A 121 10.24 17.14 1.88
C LEU A 121 11.19 17.73 0.82
N LEU A 122 11.68 16.89 -0.10
CA LEU A 122 12.57 17.33 -1.18
C LEU A 122 11.88 18.36 -2.08
N GLY A 123 10.64 18.10 -2.46
CA GLY A 123 9.87 19.05 -3.26
C GLY A 123 9.69 20.40 -2.57
N TYR A 124 9.41 20.40 -1.27
CA TYR A 124 9.30 21.62 -0.47
C TYR A 124 10.62 22.41 -0.46
N GLN A 125 11.75 21.72 -0.27
CA GLN A 125 13.08 22.38 -0.27
C GLN A 125 13.46 22.95 -1.64
N LEU A 126 13.05 22.31 -2.73
CA LEU A 126 13.42 22.70 -4.10
C LEU A 126 12.48 23.76 -4.68
N LEU A 127 11.18 23.69 -4.39
CA LEU A 127 10.14 24.51 -5.02
C LEU A 127 9.62 25.63 -4.12
N GLY A 128 9.87 25.55 -2.81
CA GLY A 128 9.43 26.53 -1.83
C GLY A 128 8.01 26.32 -1.30
N ALA A 129 7.72 26.96 -0.17
CA ALA A 129 6.44 26.82 0.55
C ALA A 129 5.24 27.35 -0.26
N GLU A 130 5.46 28.33 -1.13
CA GLU A 130 4.39 28.96 -1.91
C GLU A 130 3.77 28.01 -2.95
N LEU A 131 4.57 27.07 -3.47
CA LEU A 131 4.14 26.10 -4.47
C LEU A 131 3.69 24.77 -3.86
N ILE A 132 4.15 24.44 -2.65
CA ILE A 132 3.85 23.19 -1.98
C ILE A 132 2.70 23.37 -0.99
N LEU A 133 1.49 23.11 -1.42
CA LEU A 133 0.30 23.08 -0.59
C LEU A 133 -0.36 21.69 -0.64
N PRO A 134 -1.09 21.27 0.42
CA PRO A 134 -1.14 21.84 1.76
C PRO A 134 0.20 21.67 2.51
N LEU A 135 0.42 22.47 3.55
CA LEU A 135 1.67 22.43 4.35
C LEU A 135 1.84 21.15 5.19
N SER A 136 0.86 20.26 5.22
CA SER A 136 0.94 18.98 5.92
C SER A 136 0.50 17.82 5.04
N LEU A 137 1.20 16.70 5.13
CA LEU A 137 0.89 15.46 4.43
C LEU A 137 0.09 14.55 5.35
N GLN A 138 -0.99 13.95 4.81
CA GLN A 138 -1.85 13.00 5.50
C GLN A 138 -2.39 11.95 4.52
N GLY A 139 -2.60 10.71 5.02
CA GLY A 139 -3.24 9.63 4.28
C GLY A 139 -2.28 8.55 3.78
N ALA A 140 -2.83 7.36 3.56
CA ALA A 140 -2.09 6.15 3.20
C ALA A 140 -1.78 6.00 1.70
N SER A 141 -2.19 6.96 0.87
CA SER A 141 -2.18 6.82 -0.60
C SER A 141 -0.80 6.58 -1.20
N ALA A 142 0.27 7.16 -0.65
CA ALA A 142 1.64 6.90 -1.09
C ALA A 142 2.05 5.43 -0.88
N ALA A 143 1.66 4.82 0.24
CA ALA A 143 1.86 3.40 0.51
C ALA A 143 1.05 2.51 -0.43
N ILE A 144 -0.21 2.85 -0.67
CA ILE A 144 -1.10 2.11 -1.58
C ILE A 144 -0.51 2.10 -2.99
N LEU A 145 -0.09 3.26 -3.49
CA LEU A 145 0.55 3.39 -4.81
C LEU A 145 1.86 2.62 -4.90
N SER A 146 2.65 2.61 -3.82
CA SER A 146 3.89 1.84 -3.76
C SER A 146 3.63 0.34 -3.90
N VAL A 147 2.69 -0.21 -3.14
CA VAL A 147 2.32 -1.63 -3.22
C VAL A 147 1.78 -1.98 -4.61
N CYS A 148 0.90 -1.14 -5.16
CA CYS A 148 0.36 -1.34 -6.51
C CYS A 148 1.47 -1.31 -7.56
N ALA A 149 2.38 -0.34 -7.49
CA ALA A 149 3.51 -0.23 -8.41
C ALA A 149 4.45 -1.44 -8.31
N ALA A 150 4.71 -1.94 -7.10
CA ALA A 150 5.50 -3.15 -6.89
C ALA A 150 4.85 -4.37 -7.55
N GLY A 151 3.56 -4.61 -7.31
CA GLY A 151 2.82 -5.73 -7.89
C GLY A 151 2.76 -5.66 -9.42
N ILE A 152 2.42 -4.51 -9.99
CA ILE A 152 2.35 -4.29 -11.45
C ILE A 152 3.74 -4.48 -12.10
N THR A 153 4.80 -4.05 -11.42
CA THR A 153 6.18 -4.25 -11.91
C THR A 153 6.53 -5.72 -11.95
N VAL A 154 6.06 -6.52 -10.99
CA VAL A 154 6.28 -7.97 -10.96
C VAL A 154 5.49 -8.68 -12.05
N ASP A 155 4.22 -8.36 -12.20
CA ASP A 155 3.34 -8.97 -13.19
C ASP A 155 2.34 -7.95 -13.77
N ARG A 156 2.58 -7.58 -15.03
CA ARG A 156 1.70 -6.63 -15.74
C ARG A 156 0.32 -7.22 -16.05
N LYS A 157 0.19 -8.55 -16.10
CA LYS A 157 -1.10 -9.22 -16.38
C LYS A 157 -2.11 -8.94 -15.27
N ILE A 158 -1.65 -8.58 -14.08
CA ILE A 158 -2.52 -8.23 -12.96
C ILE A 158 -3.47 -7.05 -13.29
N LEU A 159 -3.05 -6.17 -14.19
CA LEU A 159 -3.91 -5.07 -14.67
C LEU A 159 -5.17 -5.59 -15.37
N SER A 160 -5.11 -6.75 -16.01
CA SER A 160 -6.29 -7.35 -16.69
C SER A 160 -7.28 -7.98 -15.71
N MET A 161 -6.84 -8.33 -14.49
CA MET A 161 -7.72 -8.92 -13.46
C MET A 161 -8.72 -7.91 -12.88
N PHE A 162 -8.42 -6.62 -12.99
CA PHE A 162 -9.27 -5.53 -12.49
C PHE A 162 -10.18 -4.95 -13.58
N THR A 163 -10.73 -5.77 -14.46
CA THR A 163 -11.72 -5.32 -15.43
C THR A 163 -13.09 -5.20 -14.79
N LEU A 164 -13.63 -3.98 -14.75
CA LEU A 164 -15.04 -3.76 -14.42
C LEU A 164 -15.90 -4.12 -15.63
N ARG A 165 -16.83 -5.06 -15.47
CA ARG A 165 -17.87 -5.35 -16.48
C ARG A 165 -19.08 -4.47 -16.19
N PHE A 166 -19.30 -3.49 -17.03
CA PHE A 166 -20.50 -2.68 -16.99
C PHE A 166 -21.24 -2.78 -18.33
N SER A 167 -22.51 -3.21 -18.27
CA SER A 167 -23.38 -3.31 -19.47
C SER A 167 -22.75 -4.08 -20.65
N GLY A 168 -22.10 -5.22 -20.36
CA GLY A 168 -21.47 -6.07 -21.38
C GLY A 168 -20.13 -5.57 -21.94
N ARG A 169 -19.66 -4.38 -21.52
CA ARG A 169 -18.35 -3.84 -21.90
C ARG A 169 -17.37 -3.98 -20.75
N SER A 170 -16.17 -4.47 -21.06
CA SER A 170 -15.05 -4.48 -20.11
C SER A 170 -14.40 -3.09 -20.10
N ILE A 171 -14.50 -2.38 -18.97
CA ILE A 171 -13.77 -1.13 -18.77
C ILE A 171 -12.42 -1.52 -18.15
N PRO A 172 -11.29 -1.23 -18.81
CA PRO A 172 -10.00 -1.47 -18.21
C PRO A 172 -9.89 -0.73 -16.87
N PRO A 173 -9.41 -1.34 -15.80
CA PRO A 173 -9.28 -0.68 -14.52
C PRO A 173 -8.32 0.53 -14.58
N ILE A 174 -7.40 0.52 -15.54
CA ILE A 174 -6.54 1.68 -15.81
C ILE A 174 -7.37 2.92 -16.20
N ALA A 175 -8.50 2.75 -16.91
CA ALA A 175 -9.38 3.86 -17.23
C ALA A 175 -10.06 4.44 -15.98
N LEU A 176 -10.49 3.58 -15.05
CA LEU A 176 -11.01 4.01 -13.76
C LEU A 176 -9.93 4.72 -12.93
N TRP A 177 -8.70 4.20 -12.94
CA TRP A 177 -7.56 4.82 -12.26
C TRP A 177 -7.17 6.15 -12.87
N ILE A 178 -7.16 6.25 -14.20
CA ILE A 178 -6.95 7.49 -14.92
C ILE A 178 -8.07 8.48 -14.56
N LEU A 179 -9.32 8.04 -14.56
CA LEU A 179 -10.46 8.88 -14.18
C LEU A 179 -10.34 9.37 -12.74
N LEU A 180 -10.07 8.47 -11.77
CA LEU A 180 -9.86 8.83 -10.37
C LEU A 180 -8.64 9.74 -10.20
N PHE A 181 -7.56 9.50 -10.94
CA PHE A 181 -6.38 10.36 -10.97
C PHE A 181 -6.70 11.76 -11.52
N PHE A 182 -7.50 11.85 -12.60
CA PHE A 182 -7.94 13.14 -13.14
C PHE A 182 -8.93 13.86 -12.23
N ILE A 183 -9.85 13.15 -11.58
CA ILE A 183 -10.73 13.73 -10.55
C ILE A 183 -9.87 14.26 -9.40
N PHE A 184 -8.86 13.53 -8.99
CA PHE A 184 -7.93 13.92 -7.94
C PHE A 184 -7.05 15.11 -8.37
N LEU A 185 -6.57 15.14 -9.62
CA LEU A 185 -5.85 16.28 -10.21
C LEU A 185 -6.73 17.51 -10.36
N SER A 186 -7.98 17.35 -10.76
CA SER A 186 -8.91 18.46 -10.94
C SER A 186 -9.37 19.06 -9.60
N ALA A 187 -9.35 18.27 -8.54
CA ALA A 187 -9.68 18.73 -7.19
C ALA A 187 -8.62 19.69 -6.60
N GLY A 188 -7.45 19.87 -7.24
CA GLY A 188 -6.54 20.86 -6.74
C GLY A 188 -5.19 21.06 -7.44
N ARG A 189 -5.08 22.16 -8.16
CA ARG A 189 -3.77 22.84 -8.33
C ARG A 189 -3.08 23.14 -6.98
N SER A 190 -3.81 23.00 -5.86
CA SER A 190 -3.38 23.27 -4.50
C SER A 190 -2.78 22.08 -3.76
N ASN A 191 -2.60 20.89 -4.39
CA ASN A 191 -2.07 19.68 -3.72
C ASN A 191 -0.79 19.14 -4.36
N LEU A 192 0.12 20.01 -4.78
CA LEU A 192 1.38 19.57 -5.38
C LEU A 192 2.20 18.71 -4.42
N GLY A 193 2.18 19.03 -3.12
CA GLY A 193 2.84 18.24 -2.09
C GLY A 193 2.35 16.78 -2.04
N GLY A 194 1.04 16.58 -2.07
CA GLY A 194 0.44 15.24 -2.13
C GLY A 194 0.84 14.48 -3.41
N HIS A 195 0.92 15.17 -4.56
CA HIS A 195 1.37 14.55 -5.81
C HIS A 195 2.83 14.11 -5.76
N LEU A 196 3.70 14.89 -5.13
CA LEU A 196 5.10 14.51 -4.91
C LEU A 196 5.22 13.30 -4.00
N ALA A 197 4.42 13.25 -2.93
CA ALA A 197 4.37 12.08 -2.06
C ALA A 197 3.90 10.82 -2.81
N HIS A 198 2.88 10.94 -3.67
CA HIS A 198 2.42 9.85 -4.52
C HIS A 198 3.52 9.37 -5.48
N LEU A 199 4.25 10.30 -6.10
CA LEU A 199 5.36 9.99 -6.98
C LEU A 199 6.48 9.26 -6.23
N GLY A 200 6.84 9.73 -5.02
CA GLY A 200 7.82 9.08 -4.16
C GLY A 200 7.44 7.63 -3.82
N GLY A 201 6.17 7.42 -3.40
CA GLY A 201 5.63 6.08 -3.16
C GLY A 201 5.68 5.19 -4.39
N LEU A 202 5.24 5.70 -5.54
CA LEU A 202 5.22 4.97 -6.81
C LEU A 202 6.63 4.54 -7.24
N LEU A 203 7.61 5.45 -7.21
CA LEU A 203 9.00 5.15 -7.58
C LEU A 203 9.62 4.11 -6.65
N PHE A 204 9.39 4.22 -5.35
CA PHE A 204 9.84 3.22 -4.38
C PHE A 204 9.22 1.84 -4.67
N GLY A 205 7.92 1.79 -4.96
CA GLY A 205 7.22 0.56 -5.31
C GLY A 205 7.78 -0.10 -6.58
N VAL A 206 8.06 0.69 -7.62
CA VAL A 206 8.75 0.17 -8.83
C VAL A 206 10.09 -0.44 -8.45
N GLY A 207 10.89 0.24 -7.63
CA GLY A 207 12.19 -0.28 -7.15
C GLY A 207 12.04 -1.61 -6.39
N CYS A 208 11.04 -1.71 -5.49
CA CYS A 208 10.71 -2.97 -4.80
C CYS A 208 10.33 -4.09 -5.78
N GLY A 209 9.49 -3.79 -6.77
CA GLY A 209 9.08 -4.76 -7.78
C GLY A 209 10.23 -5.25 -8.65
N LEU A 210 11.14 -4.34 -9.06
CA LEU A 210 12.35 -4.71 -9.80
C LEU A 210 13.29 -5.57 -8.96
N TYR A 211 13.51 -5.21 -7.70
CA TYR A 211 14.30 -6.02 -6.76
C TYR A 211 13.71 -7.42 -6.58
N TYR A 212 12.40 -7.53 -6.41
CA TYR A 212 11.72 -8.82 -6.27
C TYR A 212 11.87 -9.67 -7.54
N ARG A 213 11.70 -9.08 -8.74
CA ARG A 213 11.94 -9.77 -10.02
C ARG A 213 13.39 -10.24 -10.16
N TYR A 214 14.34 -9.42 -9.76
CA TYR A 214 15.77 -9.79 -9.76
C TYR A 214 16.00 -11.00 -8.85
N ARG A 215 15.47 -10.97 -7.62
CA ARG A 215 15.56 -12.11 -6.68
C ARG A 215 14.93 -13.39 -7.22
N LEU A 216 13.77 -13.28 -7.87
CA LEU A 216 13.14 -14.42 -8.53
C LEU A 216 14.03 -15.03 -9.62
N ARG A 217 14.66 -14.19 -10.45
CA ARG A 217 15.57 -14.64 -11.51
C ARG A 217 16.84 -15.28 -10.95
N SER A 218 17.44 -14.66 -9.94
CA SER A 218 18.62 -15.19 -9.26
C SER A 218 18.35 -16.57 -8.66
N LEU A 219 17.20 -16.76 -8.01
CA LEU A 219 16.82 -18.06 -7.47
C LEU A 219 16.59 -19.11 -8.58
N ARG A 220 16.05 -18.72 -9.73
CA ARG A 220 15.91 -19.61 -10.88
C ARG A 220 17.27 -20.07 -11.45
N SER A 221 18.27 -19.18 -11.46
CA SER A 221 19.60 -19.48 -12.00
C SER A 221 20.44 -20.34 -11.04
N THR A 222 20.25 -20.18 -9.73
CA THR A 222 20.96 -20.97 -8.69
C THR A 222 20.26 -22.25 -8.34
N THR A 223 18.97 -22.32 -8.56
CA THR A 223 18.16 -23.48 -8.34
C THR A 223 17.74 -24.04 -9.70
N ASN A 224 18.51 -25.01 -10.19
CA ASN A 224 17.91 -26.21 -10.78
C ASN A 224 17.05 -26.83 -9.65
N THR A 225 16.09 -26.07 -9.11
CA THR A 225 15.18 -26.57 -8.07
C THR A 225 14.30 -27.53 -8.80
N ASP A 226 14.76 -28.74 -8.77
CA ASP A 226 14.11 -29.90 -9.32
C ASP A 226 12.66 -29.83 -8.80
N LEU A 227 11.71 -29.89 -9.69
CA LEU A 227 10.28 -29.99 -9.37
C LEU A 227 10.08 -31.04 -8.28
N GLU A 228 10.91 -32.10 -8.30
CA GLU A 228 11.00 -33.15 -7.31
C GLU A 228 11.25 -32.64 -5.89
N SER A 229 12.17 -31.68 -5.69
CA SER A 229 12.45 -31.10 -4.36
C SER A 229 11.30 -30.30 -3.81
N LEU A 230 10.56 -29.58 -4.68
CA LEU A 230 9.35 -28.84 -4.30
C LEU A 230 8.21 -29.79 -3.95
N LEU A 231 8.03 -30.86 -4.73
CA LEU A 231 7.02 -31.86 -4.47
C LEU A 231 7.34 -32.66 -3.18
N GLU A 232 8.60 -32.93 -2.91
CA GLU A 232 9.02 -33.58 -1.67
C GLU A 232 8.79 -32.71 -0.45
N LYS A 233 9.05 -31.40 -0.56
CA LYS A 233 8.73 -30.42 0.47
C LYS A 233 7.22 -30.32 0.76
N ILE A 234 6.38 -30.38 -0.30
CA ILE A 234 4.93 -30.43 -0.16
C ILE A 234 4.51 -31.73 0.55
N ARG A 235 5.11 -32.85 0.16
CA ARG A 235 4.79 -34.17 0.73
C ARG A 235 5.11 -34.26 2.22
N HIS A 236 6.22 -33.66 2.66
CA HIS A 236 6.65 -33.69 4.07
C HIS A 236 5.99 -32.60 4.93
N SER A 237 5.74 -31.42 4.40
CA SER A 237 5.38 -30.25 5.20
C SER A 237 4.11 -29.53 4.71
N GLY A 238 3.44 -30.09 3.70
CA GLY A 238 2.23 -29.53 3.10
C GLY A 238 2.49 -28.31 2.19
N ILE A 239 1.51 -27.96 1.37
CA ILE A 239 1.61 -26.85 0.38
C ILE A 239 1.84 -25.47 1.05
N HIS A 240 1.44 -25.31 2.31
CA HIS A 240 1.63 -24.08 3.08
C HIS A 240 3.09 -23.84 3.48
N SER A 241 3.94 -24.87 3.43
CA SER A 241 5.37 -24.76 3.71
C SER A 241 6.15 -24.06 2.58
N LEU A 242 5.56 -24.00 1.37
CA LEU A 242 6.18 -23.32 0.25
C LEU A 242 6.17 -21.81 0.45
N SER A 243 7.33 -21.17 0.25
CA SER A 243 7.43 -19.73 0.13
C SER A 243 6.62 -19.23 -1.08
N PRO A 244 6.22 -17.95 -1.13
CA PRO A 244 5.54 -17.37 -2.29
C PRO A 244 6.32 -17.58 -3.60
N ILE A 245 7.65 -17.60 -3.53
CA ILE A 245 8.56 -17.83 -4.66
C ILE A 245 8.45 -19.26 -5.15
N GLU A 246 8.53 -20.24 -4.23
CA GLU A 246 8.43 -21.68 -4.55
C GLU A 246 7.05 -22.04 -5.12
N ARG A 247 5.97 -21.46 -4.59
CA ARG A 247 4.62 -21.61 -5.17
C ARG A 247 4.54 -21.10 -6.60
N ARG A 248 5.15 -19.95 -6.87
CA ARG A 248 5.17 -19.38 -8.21
C ARG A 248 5.96 -20.25 -9.19
N LEU A 249 7.12 -20.77 -8.78
CA LEU A 249 7.91 -21.71 -9.57
C LEU A 249 7.11 -22.97 -9.89
N LEU A 250 6.37 -23.49 -8.93
CA LEU A 250 5.50 -24.66 -9.13
C LEU A 250 4.39 -24.38 -10.14
N MET A 251 3.71 -23.22 -10.04
CA MET A 251 2.66 -22.83 -10.99
C MET A 251 3.20 -22.63 -12.41
N GLU A 252 4.38 -22.06 -12.58
CA GLU A 252 5.01 -21.86 -13.88
C GLU A 252 5.43 -23.18 -14.53
N HIS A 253 5.87 -24.17 -13.72
CA HIS A 253 6.14 -25.51 -14.22
C HIS A 253 4.86 -26.25 -14.66
N SER A 254 3.75 -26.07 -13.93
CA SER A 254 2.47 -26.69 -14.32
C SER A 254 1.92 -26.11 -15.63
N SER A 255 1.99 -24.79 -15.82
CA SER A 255 1.52 -24.14 -17.05
C SER A 255 2.39 -24.46 -18.28
N SER A 256 3.69 -24.67 -18.10
CA SER A 256 4.60 -25.04 -19.21
C SER A 256 4.41 -26.47 -19.69
N THR A 257 3.73 -27.33 -18.91
CA THR A 257 3.41 -28.70 -19.25
C THR A 257 2.07 -28.82 -20.00
N GLU A 258 1.13 -27.90 -19.74
CA GLU A 258 -0.17 -27.81 -20.46
C GLU A 258 -0.02 -27.29 -21.88
N ASP A 259 0.92 -26.35 -22.14
CA ASP A 259 1.18 -25.81 -23.50
C ASP A 259 1.93 -26.78 -24.44
N LYS A 260 2.33 -27.97 -23.96
CA LYS A 260 3.06 -28.98 -24.74
C LYS A 260 2.22 -30.22 -25.08
N ASN A 261 1.00 -30.31 -24.63
CA ASN A 261 0.02 -31.33 -24.98
C ASN A 261 -1.14 -30.74 -25.77
#